data_67ef12f4096954f72dff8ed7841b5470
#
_entry.id   67ef12f4096954f72dff8ed7841b5470
#
_cell.length_a   1.000
_cell.length_b   1.000
_cell.length_c   1.000
_cell.angle_alpha   90.00
_cell.angle_beta   90.00
_cell.angle_gamma   90.00
#
_symmetry.space_group_name_H-M   'P 1'
#
loop_
_entity.id
_entity.type
_entity.pdbx_description
1 polymer ?
#
loop_
_entity_poly.entity_id
_entity_poly.type
_entity_poly.pdbx_seq_one_letter_code
_entity_poly.pdbx_strand_id
1 'polypeptide(L)'
;MRKISLLILSATILMQLQAQKPSPAATVNTAEPTPDGVTVTTSRSSVTVGGKKIDYTAYTGYLTLKNDTGKAIAKMFFTYYKKDGGDVAKRPLTFTFNGGPGSSSVWLHMGGLGPKRVLLKEDGTASGPPYRYINNEYTWLEKSDLVFIDPVSTGYSRPAPGENPKQFHGYQEDISSMGAFVRDFLSRYERWGSPKYLAGESYGTTRAAGLSKYLQDYHRIYLNGIFLISSVLNFGTNDYYVGNDLPRALYIPSYTAAAWYHKKLAPALQADLKKALKESEEFALGAYATALLKGGWLSDAEKETIAEKMSYYTGLSKEYILQSNLRVEESRFYKELRRKDGLTIGRLDARFTGRDIDDVAESNSFDPSFANIDGPFTATMNDYFQKELNFKEEKPYNIFGNVYPWNYNNVQNKFLNVAESLRDAMAKNPALKVYVGFGYYDFATPYFTAKYDIEHMFLRPEQRKNVKSYFYESGHMYYIHQPSLVQFKKDVDEFYDFSSAN
;
A
#
# COMPACT_ATOMS: atom_id res chain seq x y z
N MET A 1 47.49 -32.83 -49.21
CA MET A 1 46.07 -32.86 -48.94
C MET A 1 45.85 -33.28 -47.49
N ARG A 2 45.77 -32.35 -46.54
CA ARG A 2 45.56 -32.63 -45.14
C ARG A 2 44.18 -32.10 -44.74
N LYS A 3 43.33 -32.96 -44.27
CA LYS A 3 42.01 -32.64 -43.73
C LYS A 3 42.20 -32.15 -42.30
N ILE A 4 41.73 -30.95 -42.01
CA ILE A 4 41.63 -30.39 -40.66
C ILE A 4 40.19 -30.59 -40.20
N SER A 5 40.00 -31.41 -39.17
CA SER A 5 38.70 -31.62 -38.52
C SER A 5 38.58 -30.59 -37.39
N LEU A 6 37.55 -29.73 -37.47
CA LEU A 6 37.18 -28.78 -36.41
C LEU A 6 36.27 -29.52 -35.42
N LEU A 7 36.76 -29.70 -34.16
CA LEU A 7 35.94 -30.14 -33.05
C LEU A 7 35.21 -28.92 -32.45
N ILE A 8 33.90 -28.90 -32.56
CA ILE A 8 33.05 -27.95 -31.84
C ILE A 8 32.72 -28.56 -30.47
N LEU A 9 33.26 -27.96 -29.43
CA LEU A 9 32.97 -28.31 -28.03
C LEU A 9 31.72 -27.54 -27.58
N SER A 10 30.56 -28.17 -27.58
CA SER A 10 29.33 -27.61 -27.00
C SER A 10 29.33 -27.84 -25.49
N ALA A 11 29.56 -26.75 -24.73
CA ALA A 11 29.38 -26.76 -23.28
C ALA A 11 27.89 -26.62 -22.97
N THR A 12 27.23 -27.69 -22.60
CA THR A 12 25.88 -27.69 -22.07
C THR A 12 25.93 -27.30 -20.58
N ILE A 13 25.53 -26.09 -20.26
CA ILE A 13 25.33 -25.65 -18.87
C ILE A 13 23.98 -26.24 -18.41
N LEU A 14 24.04 -27.33 -17.64
CA LEU A 14 22.90 -27.81 -16.86
C LEU A 14 22.65 -26.83 -15.69
N MET A 15 21.69 -25.93 -15.80
CA MET A 15 21.10 -25.29 -14.64
C MET A 15 20.31 -26.34 -13.85
N GLN A 16 20.86 -26.79 -12.73
CA GLN A 16 20.14 -27.57 -11.74
C GLN A 16 19.10 -26.65 -11.07
N LEU A 17 17.84 -26.76 -11.45
CA LEU A 17 16.72 -26.31 -10.63
C LEU A 17 16.75 -27.15 -9.33
N GLN A 18 17.29 -26.56 -8.25
CA GLN A 18 17.09 -27.12 -6.92
C GLN A 18 15.60 -26.92 -6.56
N ALA A 19 14.81 -27.97 -6.68
CA ALA A 19 13.48 -28.02 -6.10
C ALA A 19 13.61 -27.84 -4.58
N GLN A 20 13.20 -26.67 -4.06
CA GLN A 20 13.09 -26.46 -2.62
C GLN A 20 12.17 -27.52 -2.02
N LYS A 21 12.69 -28.30 -1.07
CA LYS A 21 11.89 -29.24 -0.29
C LYS A 21 10.74 -28.49 0.39
N PRO A 22 9.53 -29.05 0.45
CA PRO A 22 8.44 -28.45 1.22
C PRO A 22 8.89 -28.21 2.65
N SER A 23 8.55 -27.02 3.20
CA SER A 23 8.81 -26.65 4.58
C SER A 23 8.21 -27.70 5.54
N PRO A 24 8.89 -28.07 6.65
CA PRO A 24 8.32 -29.03 7.59
C PRO A 24 6.97 -28.52 8.10
N ALA A 25 5.99 -29.42 8.17
CA ALA A 25 4.65 -29.13 8.63
C ALA A 25 4.66 -28.42 10.01
N ALA A 26 3.87 -27.35 10.13
CA ALA A 26 3.69 -26.64 11.39
C ALA A 26 3.19 -27.61 12.49
N THR A 27 3.82 -27.58 13.65
CA THR A 27 3.38 -28.36 14.79
C THR A 27 2.13 -27.70 15.38
N VAL A 28 1.01 -28.39 15.37
CA VAL A 28 -0.28 -27.90 15.89
C VAL A 28 -0.22 -27.85 17.42
N ASN A 29 -0.35 -26.66 18.00
CA ASN A 29 -0.70 -26.52 19.40
C ASN A 29 -2.20 -26.19 19.52
N THR A 30 -2.85 -26.73 20.54
CA THR A 30 -4.29 -26.62 20.81
C THR A 30 -4.76 -25.15 20.84
N ALA A 31 -5.97 -24.92 20.31
CA ALA A 31 -6.66 -23.64 20.45
C ALA A 31 -6.98 -23.39 21.94
N GLU A 32 -6.46 -22.30 22.51
CA GLU A 32 -6.81 -21.91 23.87
C GLU A 32 -7.99 -20.92 23.84
N PRO A 33 -9.07 -21.17 24.60
CA PRO A 33 -10.13 -20.18 24.74
C PRO A 33 -9.60 -18.96 25.49
N THR A 34 -9.82 -17.78 24.91
CA THR A 34 -9.52 -16.51 25.57
C THR A 34 -10.57 -16.18 26.63
N PRO A 35 -10.31 -15.26 27.60
CA PRO A 35 -11.28 -14.88 28.64
C PRO A 35 -12.65 -14.43 28.13
N ASP A 36 -12.75 -14.01 26.85
CA ASP A 36 -13.97 -13.61 26.17
C ASP A 36 -14.62 -14.73 25.35
N GLY A 37 -14.14 -15.99 25.51
CA GLY A 37 -14.69 -17.17 24.84
C GLY A 37 -14.37 -17.23 23.33
N VAL A 38 -13.41 -16.42 22.86
CA VAL A 38 -12.98 -16.40 21.45
C VAL A 38 -11.77 -17.31 21.28
N THR A 39 -11.81 -18.15 20.27
CA THR A 39 -10.70 -19.05 19.95
C THR A 39 -9.63 -18.34 19.15
N VAL A 40 -8.38 -18.41 19.62
CA VAL A 40 -7.18 -18.02 18.87
C VAL A 40 -6.37 -19.27 18.61
N THR A 41 -6.14 -19.59 17.34
CA THR A 41 -5.27 -20.71 16.96
C THR A 41 -3.81 -20.30 17.05
N THR A 42 -2.96 -21.25 17.43
CA THR A 42 -1.52 -21.04 17.50
C THR A 42 -0.81 -22.02 16.57
N SER A 43 0.08 -21.50 15.74
CA SER A 43 0.95 -22.31 14.87
C SER A 43 2.40 -21.85 15.00
N ARG A 44 3.35 -22.80 14.85
CA ARG A 44 4.79 -22.51 14.89
C ARG A 44 5.41 -22.80 13.52
N SER A 45 6.27 -21.91 13.08
CA SER A 45 6.98 -22.07 11.81
C SER A 45 8.30 -21.29 11.83
N SER A 46 8.99 -21.26 10.70
CA SER A 46 10.22 -20.49 10.57
C SER A 46 10.35 -19.89 9.17
N VAL A 47 11.10 -18.80 9.08
CA VAL A 47 11.49 -18.16 7.83
C VAL A 47 12.99 -17.83 7.87
N THR A 48 13.64 -17.85 6.70
CA THR A 48 15.06 -17.48 6.61
C THR A 48 15.18 -16.08 6.01
N VAL A 49 15.87 -15.18 6.72
CA VAL A 49 16.14 -13.80 6.28
C VAL A 49 17.64 -13.57 6.33
N GLY A 50 18.25 -13.15 5.23
CA GLY A 50 19.69 -12.92 5.16
C GLY A 50 20.54 -14.13 5.61
N GLY A 51 20.10 -15.35 5.33
CA GLY A 51 20.74 -16.60 5.75
C GLY A 51 20.50 -17.00 7.21
N LYS A 52 19.80 -16.18 8.01
CA LYS A 52 19.48 -16.49 9.41
C LYS A 52 18.05 -17.04 9.53
N LYS A 53 17.92 -18.18 10.21
CA LYS A 53 16.62 -18.77 10.53
C LYS A 53 15.97 -17.96 11.65
N ILE A 54 14.71 -17.60 11.46
CA ILE A 54 13.84 -16.94 12.44
C ILE A 54 12.70 -17.89 12.74
N ASP A 55 12.69 -18.45 13.93
CA ASP A 55 11.56 -19.24 14.45
C ASP A 55 10.51 -18.27 15.00
N TYR A 56 9.23 -18.55 14.75
CA TYR A 56 8.12 -17.70 15.17
C TYR A 56 6.88 -18.50 15.50
N THR A 57 6.06 -17.89 16.36
CA THR A 57 4.72 -18.34 16.67
C THR A 57 3.70 -17.37 16.06
N ALA A 58 2.74 -17.91 15.31
CA ALA A 58 1.61 -17.16 14.78
C ALA A 58 0.35 -17.42 15.61
N TYR A 59 -0.33 -16.35 15.98
CA TYR A 59 -1.62 -16.34 16.66
C TYR A 59 -2.67 -15.82 15.69
N THR A 60 -3.66 -16.62 15.34
CA THR A 60 -4.70 -16.26 14.35
C THR A 60 -6.07 -16.44 14.96
N GLY A 61 -6.90 -15.41 14.94
CA GLY A 61 -8.22 -15.43 15.53
C GLY A 61 -8.84 -14.06 15.70
N TYR A 62 -9.61 -13.90 16.76
CA TYR A 62 -10.39 -12.69 16.97
C TYR A 62 -10.03 -11.97 18.26
N LEU A 63 -10.21 -10.65 18.24
CA LEU A 63 -10.31 -9.80 19.42
C LEU A 63 -11.71 -9.20 19.44
N THR A 64 -12.40 -9.34 20.56
CA THR A 64 -13.75 -8.81 20.74
C THR A 64 -13.69 -7.35 21.17
N LEU A 65 -14.22 -6.46 20.35
CA LEU A 65 -14.45 -5.07 20.75
C LEU A 65 -15.70 -4.96 21.60
N LYS A 66 -15.61 -4.20 22.68
CA LYS A 66 -16.71 -3.91 23.60
C LYS A 66 -16.96 -2.41 23.69
N ASN A 67 -18.21 -2.03 23.87
CA ASN A 67 -18.57 -0.66 24.21
C ASN A 67 -18.32 -0.37 25.70
N ASP A 68 -18.59 0.85 26.14
CA ASP A 68 -18.35 1.30 27.51
C ASP A 68 -19.16 0.56 28.58
N THR A 69 -20.25 -0.11 28.17
CA THR A 69 -21.05 -0.98 29.07
C THR A 69 -20.55 -2.42 29.13
N GLY A 70 -19.47 -2.74 28.40
CA GLY A 70 -18.91 -4.09 28.31
C GLY A 70 -19.60 -5.02 27.31
N LYS A 71 -20.62 -4.54 26.58
CA LYS A 71 -21.32 -5.31 25.53
C LYS A 71 -20.39 -5.48 24.32
N ALA A 72 -20.30 -6.70 23.79
CA ALA A 72 -19.60 -6.98 22.55
C ALA A 72 -20.27 -6.27 21.36
N ILE A 73 -19.49 -5.52 20.58
CA ILE A 73 -19.97 -4.76 19.40
C ILE A 73 -19.39 -5.29 18.09
N ALA A 74 -18.19 -5.89 18.12
CA ALA A 74 -17.57 -6.52 16.96
C ALA A 74 -16.57 -7.60 17.37
N LYS A 75 -16.28 -8.51 16.43
CA LYS A 75 -15.13 -9.41 16.47
C LYS A 75 -14.17 -8.99 15.36
N MET A 76 -13.01 -8.49 15.73
CA MET A 76 -11.97 -8.11 14.78
C MET A 76 -10.97 -9.26 14.63
N PHE A 77 -10.81 -9.70 13.40
CA PHE A 77 -9.88 -10.75 13.03
C PHE A 77 -8.47 -10.18 12.90
N PHE A 78 -7.48 -10.96 13.34
CA PHE A 78 -6.08 -10.61 13.22
C PHE A 78 -5.20 -11.85 13.05
N THR A 79 -4.01 -11.64 12.51
CA THR A 79 -2.90 -12.58 12.56
C THR A 79 -1.70 -11.89 13.20
N TYR A 80 -1.20 -12.42 14.30
CA TYR A 80 -0.06 -11.90 15.05
C TYR A 80 1.12 -12.86 14.92
N TYR A 81 2.21 -12.40 14.31
CA TYR A 81 3.47 -13.11 14.24
C TYR A 81 4.43 -12.60 15.31
N LYS A 82 4.80 -13.47 16.21
CA LYS A 82 5.75 -13.22 17.29
C LYS A 82 7.01 -14.03 17.05
N LYS A 83 8.14 -13.37 16.90
CA LYS A 83 9.45 -14.05 16.88
C LYS A 83 9.70 -14.76 18.20
N ASP A 84 10.14 -16.01 18.14
CA ASP A 84 10.44 -16.80 19.34
C ASP A 84 11.76 -16.35 19.98
N GLY A 85 11.81 -16.37 21.31
CA GLY A 85 12.95 -15.95 22.11
C GLY A 85 13.13 -14.43 22.24
N GLY A 86 14.05 -14.01 23.09
CA GLY A 86 14.38 -12.61 23.36
C GLY A 86 13.40 -11.90 24.33
N ASP A 87 13.73 -10.64 24.62
CA ASP A 87 12.93 -9.77 25.50
C ASP A 87 11.79 -9.13 24.70
N VAL A 88 10.58 -9.62 24.93
CA VAL A 88 9.35 -9.17 24.25
C VAL A 88 9.10 -7.67 24.48
N ALA A 89 9.44 -7.13 25.66
CA ALA A 89 9.23 -5.72 25.99
C ALA A 89 10.11 -4.77 25.15
N LYS A 90 11.29 -5.22 24.75
CA LYS A 90 12.22 -4.43 23.94
C LYS A 90 11.99 -4.61 22.44
N ARG A 91 11.23 -5.62 22.04
CA ARG A 91 11.01 -5.92 20.65
C ARG A 91 9.92 -5.02 20.05
N PRO A 92 10.16 -4.37 18.91
CA PRO A 92 9.13 -3.59 18.20
C PRO A 92 7.87 -4.41 17.92
N LEU A 93 6.73 -3.73 17.92
CA LEU A 93 5.43 -4.27 17.55
C LEU A 93 4.80 -3.36 16.49
N THR A 94 4.53 -3.90 15.32
CA THR A 94 3.96 -3.17 14.19
C THR A 94 2.55 -3.65 13.90
N PHE A 95 1.59 -2.76 14.03
CA PHE A 95 0.20 -2.97 13.60
C PHE A 95 0.06 -2.60 12.14
N THR A 96 -0.42 -3.53 11.31
CA THR A 96 -0.46 -3.42 9.87
C THR A 96 -1.88 -3.56 9.33
N PHE A 97 -2.24 -2.73 8.38
CA PHE A 97 -3.56 -2.73 7.75
C PHE A 97 -3.52 -2.09 6.36
N ASN A 98 -4.32 -2.62 5.45
CA ASN A 98 -4.55 -2.02 4.15
C ASN A 98 -5.66 -0.95 4.21
N GLY A 99 -5.96 -0.34 3.07
CA GLY A 99 -6.89 0.76 2.94
C GLY A 99 -8.25 0.39 2.37
N GLY A 100 -8.51 0.87 1.21
CA GLY A 100 -9.80 0.85 0.53
C GLY A 100 -10.48 2.22 0.56
N PRO A 101 -11.26 2.62 1.59
CA PRO A 101 -11.68 1.87 2.79
C PRO A 101 -12.42 0.58 2.47
N GLY A 102 -12.37 -0.39 3.39
CA GLY A 102 -13.05 -1.67 3.23
C GLY A 102 -12.17 -2.83 2.75
N SER A 103 -10.84 -2.65 2.64
CA SER A 103 -9.92 -3.75 2.37
C SER A 103 -9.48 -4.47 3.65
N SER A 104 -9.36 -5.80 3.57
CA SER A 104 -8.64 -6.61 4.54
C SER A 104 -7.12 -6.34 4.46
N SER A 105 -6.36 -6.88 5.40
CA SER A 105 -4.89 -6.72 5.46
C SER A 105 -4.10 -7.60 4.49
N VAL A 106 -4.77 -8.32 3.59
CA VAL A 106 -4.20 -9.36 2.72
C VAL A 106 -3.01 -8.90 1.88
N TRP A 107 -3.06 -7.66 1.35
CA TRP A 107 -2.06 -7.16 0.42
C TRP A 107 -0.70 -6.96 1.09
N LEU A 108 -0.65 -6.27 2.22
CA LEU A 108 0.57 -6.15 3.02
C LEU A 108 0.99 -7.50 3.60
N HIS A 109 0.04 -8.31 4.06
CA HIS A 109 0.29 -9.59 4.71
C HIS A 109 1.01 -10.57 3.78
N MET A 110 0.42 -10.83 2.61
CA MET A 110 0.93 -11.79 1.63
C MET A 110 1.78 -11.16 0.52
N GLY A 111 1.91 -9.84 0.49
CA GLY A 111 2.67 -9.16 -0.54
C GLY A 111 4.13 -8.95 -0.19
N GLY A 112 4.43 -8.52 1.06
CA GLY A 112 5.80 -8.17 1.38
C GLY A 112 6.17 -8.17 2.86
N LEU A 113 5.23 -8.00 3.79
CA LEU A 113 5.55 -7.81 5.20
C LEU A 113 5.56 -9.11 6.02
N GLY A 114 4.60 -10.00 5.76
CA GLY A 114 4.45 -11.26 6.48
C GLY A 114 5.56 -12.28 6.18
N PRO A 115 5.62 -13.40 6.92
CA PRO A 115 6.64 -14.44 6.72
C PRO A 115 6.43 -15.30 5.46
N LYS A 116 5.27 -15.16 4.82
CA LYS A 116 4.95 -15.76 3.53
C LYS A 116 4.54 -14.68 2.54
N ARG A 117 4.77 -14.92 1.26
CA ARG A 117 4.35 -14.03 0.18
C ARG A 117 3.84 -14.80 -1.03
N VAL A 118 2.96 -14.18 -1.78
CA VAL A 118 2.49 -14.69 -3.07
C VAL A 118 3.67 -14.87 -4.01
N LEU A 119 3.74 -15.99 -4.72
CA LEU A 119 4.75 -16.21 -5.75
C LEU A 119 4.35 -15.49 -7.03
N LEU A 120 5.05 -14.40 -7.32
CA LEU A 120 4.95 -13.61 -8.53
C LEU A 120 6.28 -13.66 -9.29
N LYS A 121 6.28 -13.28 -10.56
CA LYS A 121 7.51 -13.08 -11.34
C LYS A 121 8.25 -11.84 -10.84
N GLU A 122 9.48 -11.64 -11.29
CA GLU A 122 10.33 -10.50 -10.88
C GLU A 122 9.70 -9.13 -11.17
N ASP A 123 8.97 -9.02 -12.28
CA ASP A 123 8.26 -7.79 -12.67
C ASP A 123 6.94 -7.56 -11.91
N GLY A 124 6.53 -8.49 -11.06
CA GLY A 124 5.28 -8.47 -10.30
C GLY A 124 4.11 -9.14 -11.02
N THR A 125 4.29 -9.70 -12.22
CA THR A 125 3.21 -10.40 -12.92
C THR A 125 2.93 -11.76 -12.30
N ALA A 126 1.64 -12.12 -12.21
CA ALA A 126 1.23 -13.43 -11.78
C ALA A 126 1.41 -14.47 -12.90
N SER A 127 1.76 -15.68 -12.51
CA SER A 127 1.59 -16.85 -13.38
C SER A 127 0.11 -17.25 -13.40
N GLY A 128 -0.31 -18.03 -14.42
CA GLY A 128 -1.66 -18.58 -14.40
C GLY A 128 -1.90 -19.51 -13.21
N PRO A 129 -3.18 -19.80 -12.88
CA PRO A 129 -3.53 -20.72 -11.79
C PRO A 129 -2.99 -22.16 -12.09
N PRO A 130 -2.72 -22.96 -11.05
CA PRO A 130 -2.94 -22.70 -9.64
C PRO A 130 -1.87 -21.80 -9.01
N TYR A 131 -2.32 -20.84 -8.20
CA TYR A 131 -1.43 -19.89 -7.54
C TYR A 131 -0.74 -20.52 -6.32
N ARG A 132 0.44 -19.97 -5.97
CA ARG A 132 1.28 -20.47 -4.87
C ARG A 132 1.80 -19.31 -4.03
N TYR A 133 2.17 -19.62 -2.80
CA TYR A 133 2.94 -18.74 -1.92
C TYR A 133 4.25 -19.41 -1.52
N ILE A 134 5.21 -18.61 -1.10
CA ILE A 134 6.56 -19.03 -0.70
C ILE A 134 6.96 -18.35 0.62
N ASN A 135 8.05 -18.81 1.22
CA ASN A 135 8.68 -18.09 2.32
C ASN A 135 9.12 -16.70 1.85
N ASN A 136 8.92 -15.72 2.72
CA ASN A 136 9.30 -14.34 2.43
C ASN A 136 10.64 -14.01 3.12
N GLU A 137 11.72 -14.04 2.38
CA GLU A 137 13.05 -13.67 2.81
C GLU A 137 13.21 -12.17 3.10
N TYR A 138 12.19 -11.37 2.75
CA TYR A 138 12.12 -9.91 2.96
C TYR A 138 11.17 -9.52 4.08
N THR A 139 10.67 -10.49 4.85
CA THR A 139 9.71 -10.21 5.94
C THR A 139 10.25 -9.21 6.95
N TRP A 140 9.37 -8.37 7.47
CA TRP A 140 9.69 -7.44 8.55
C TRP A 140 9.83 -8.12 9.92
N LEU A 141 9.50 -9.42 10.00
CA LEU A 141 9.59 -10.19 11.24
C LEU A 141 11.02 -10.26 11.82
N GLU A 142 12.03 -9.95 11.04
CA GLU A 142 13.40 -9.78 11.52
C GLU A 142 13.51 -8.63 12.54
N LYS A 143 12.91 -7.47 12.23
CA LYS A 143 12.98 -6.24 13.02
C LYS A 143 11.84 -6.07 14.02
N SER A 144 10.64 -6.53 13.72
CA SER A 144 9.43 -6.29 14.49
C SER A 144 8.55 -7.53 14.55
N ASP A 145 7.81 -7.70 15.64
CA ASP A 145 6.62 -8.54 15.63
C ASP A 145 5.53 -7.84 14.83
N LEU A 146 4.65 -8.61 14.15
CA LEU A 146 3.71 -8.08 13.18
C LEU A 146 2.27 -8.47 13.54
N VAL A 147 1.37 -7.51 13.54
CA VAL A 147 -0.06 -7.73 13.76
C VAL A 147 -0.82 -7.26 12.53
N PHE A 148 -1.30 -8.18 11.72
CA PHE A 148 -2.17 -7.90 10.58
C PHE A 148 -3.62 -7.84 11.05
N ILE A 149 -4.28 -6.70 10.83
CA ILE A 149 -5.63 -6.42 11.33
C ILE A 149 -6.59 -6.27 10.17
N ASP A 150 -7.68 -7.01 10.20
CA ASP A 150 -8.78 -6.77 9.29
C ASP A 150 -9.78 -5.80 9.96
N PRO A 151 -9.99 -4.59 9.43
CA PRO A 151 -11.05 -3.70 9.91
C PRO A 151 -12.43 -4.35 9.89
N VAL A 152 -13.36 -3.87 10.74
CA VAL A 152 -14.71 -4.46 10.82
C VAL A 152 -15.38 -4.48 9.44
N SER A 153 -16.01 -5.59 9.10
CA SER A 153 -16.64 -5.95 7.83
C SER A 153 -15.68 -6.39 6.72
N THR A 154 -14.38 -6.42 6.97
CA THR A 154 -13.37 -6.95 6.03
C THR A 154 -12.78 -8.28 6.54
N GLY A 155 -12.08 -9.00 5.68
CA GLY A 155 -11.51 -10.29 6.03
C GLY A 155 -12.51 -11.20 6.72
N TYR A 156 -12.16 -11.71 7.89
CA TYR A 156 -13.09 -12.43 8.76
C TYR A 156 -13.74 -11.54 9.84
N SER A 157 -13.39 -10.27 9.93
CA SER A 157 -13.97 -9.34 10.92
C SER A 157 -15.45 -9.08 10.66
N ARG A 158 -16.26 -9.15 11.71
CA ARG A 158 -17.71 -8.93 11.62
C ARG A 158 -18.22 -8.14 12.83
N PRO A 159 -19.27 -7.31 12.64
CA PRO A 159 -20.04 -6.78 13.76
C PRO A 159 -20.57 -7.93 14.63
N ALA A 160 -20.79 -7.69 15.92
CA ALA A 160 -21.42 -8.66 16.78
C ALA A 160 -22.88 -8.90 16.35
N PRO A 161 -23.48 -10.06 16.64
CA PRO A 161 -24.88 -10.33 16.31
C PRO A 161 -25.82 -9.23 16.85
N GLY A 162 -26.67 -8.70 15.96
CA GLY A 162 -27.60 -7.62 16.29
C GLY A 162 -27.02 -6.21 16.24
N GLU A 163 -25.73 -6.05 16.01
CA GLU A 163 -25.10 -4.73 15.84
C GLU A 163 -25.21 -4.23 14.40
N ASN A 164 -25.44 -2.93 14.24
CA ASN A 164 -25.50 -2.29 12.92
C ASN A 164 -24.08 -2.14 12.32
N PRO A 165 -23.76 -2.75 11.16
CA PRO A 165 -22.45 -2.61 10.54
C PRO A 165 -22.04 -1.15 10.27
N LYS A 166 -22.99 -0.27 9.96
CA LYS A 166 -22.72 1.14 9.62
C LYS A 166 -22.05 1.92 10.75
N GLN A 167 -22.14 1.45 12.00
CA GLN A 167 -21.43 2.08 13.11
C GLN A 167 -19.90 1.94 13.04
N PHE A 168 -19.39 1.21 12.03
CA PHE A 168 -17.95 1.05 11.77
C PHE A 168 -17.53 1.60 10.40
N HIS A 169 -18.50 2.04 9.57
CA HIS A 169 -18.26 2.40 8.18
C HIS A 169 -18.15 3.93 8.00
N GLY A 170 -17.12 4.52 8.54
CA GLY A 170 -16.81 5.93 8.43
C GLY A 170 -15.42 6.22 8.96
N TYR A 171 -14.88 7.41 8.64
CA TYR A 171 -13.53 7.76 9.06
C TYR A 171 -13.37 7.76 10.58
N GLN A 172 -14.28 8.43 11.31
CA GLN A 172 -14.19 8.54 12.77
C GLN A 172 -14.44 7.17 13.45
N GLU A 173 -15.39 6.41 12.92
CA GLU A 173 -15.77 5.09 13.39
C GLU A 173 -14.64 4.08 13.18
N ASP A 174 -13.96 4.15 12.05
CA ASP A 174 -12.79 3.33 11.72
C ASP A 174 -11.62 3.63 12.68
N ILE A 175 -11.29 4.90 12.86
CA ILE A 175 -10.23 5.33 13.78
C ILE A 175 -10.52 4.87 15.22
N SER A 176 -11.76 4.99 15.69
CA SER A 176 -12.12 4.62 17.06
C SER A 176 -12.07 3.11 17.27
N SER A 177 -12.56 2.32 16.33
CA SER A 177 -12.53 0.85 16.41
C SER A 177 -11.11 0.29 16.34
N MET A 178 -10.27 0.84 15.47
CA MET A 178 -8.86 0.48 15.36
C MET A 178 -8.07 0.90 16.61
N GLY A 179 -8.37 2.08 17.19
CA GLY A 179 -7.76 2.53 18.44
C GLY A 179 -8.09 1.61 19.61
N ALA A 180 -9.36 1.20 19.73
CA ALA A 180 -9.80 0.24 20.73
C ALA A 180 -9.08 -1.12 20.54
N PHE A 181 -8.98 -1.61 19.30
CA PHE A 181 -8.24 -2.83 19.00
C PHE A 181 -6.78 -2.74 19.48
N VAL A 182 -6.07 -1.67 19.13
CA VAL A 182 -4.65 -1.49 19.52
C VAL A 182 -4.50 -1.51 21.04
N ARG A 183 -5.34 -0.75 21.78
CA ARG A 183 -5.32 -0.72 23.25
C ARG A 183 -5.56 -2.12 23.86
N ASP A 184 -6.58 -2.81 23.38
CA ASP A 184 -6.97 -4.11 23.91
C ASP A 184 -5.94 -5.20 23.57
N PHE A 185 -5.34 -5.11 22.37
CA PHE A 185 -4.25 -5.98 21.97
C PHE A 185 -3.01 -5.81 22.84
N LEU A 186 -2.60 -4.56 23.13
CA LEU A 186 -1.47 -4.27 24.00
C LEU A 186 -1.66 -4.84 25.41
N SER A 187 -2.90 -4.79 25.92
CA SER A 187 -3.24 -5.37 27.24
C SER A 187 -3.26 -6.89 27.21
N ARG A 188 -3.90 -7.49 26.19
CA ARG A 188 -4.03 -8.95 26.07
C ARG A 188 -2.69 -9.66 25.92
N TYR A 189 -1.80 -9.08 25.12
CA TYR A 189 -0.49 -9.67 24.79
C TYR A 189 0.67 -9.07 25.58
N GLU A 190 0.37 -8.28 26.61
CA GLU A 190 1.37 -7.66 27.55
C GLU A 190 2.46 -6.86 26.79
N ARG A 191 2.02 -6.06 25.78
CA ARG A 191 2.93 -5.31 24.89
C ARG A 191 2.97 -3.81 25.15
N TRP A 192 2.52 -3.34 26.32
CA TRP A 192 2.57 -1.92 26.69
C TRP A 192 4.01 -1.35 26.69
N GLY A 193 4.99 -2.15 27.10
CA GLY A 193 6.40 -1.75 27.12
C GLY A 193 7.11 -1.75 25.76
N SER A 194 6.54 -2.42 24.74
CA SER A 194 7.17 -2.52 23.43
C SER A 194 7.22 -1.20 22.66
N PRO A 195 8.27 -0.93 21.85
CA PRO A 195 8.22 0.10 20.83
C PRO A 195 7.09 -0.18 19.84
N LYS A 196 6.28 0.84 19.53
CA LYS A 196 5.02 0.69 18.79
C LYS A 196 5.08 1.39 17.44
N TYR A 197 4.63 0.68 16.41
CA TYR A 197 4.60 1.16 15.03
C TYR A 197 3.24 0.91 14.39
N LEU A 198 2.87 1.77 13.44
CA LEU A 198 1.76 1.54 12.50
C LEU A 198 2.33 1.39 11.10
N ALA A 199 1.75 0.50 10.29
CA ALA A 199 2.03 0.40 8.87
C ALA A 199 0.71 0.35 8.10
N GLY A 200 0.45 1.39 7.33
CA GLY A 200 -0.75 1.51 6.50
C GLY A 200 -0.40 1.66 5.03
N GLU A 201 -1.25 1.11 4.17
CA GLU A 201 -1.17 1.29 2.72
C GLU A 201 -2.44 1.92 2.19
N SER A 202 -2.30 2.85 1.20
CA SER A 202 -3.44 3.50 0.56
C SER A 202 -4.28 4.28 1.59
N TYR A 203 -5.61 4.11 1.64
CA TYR A 203 -6.44 4.64 2.73
C TYR A 203 -5.94 4.20 4.12
N GLY A 204 -5.20 3.10 4.23
CA GLY A 204 -4.51 2.73 5.47
C GLY A 204 -3.51 3.77 5.97
N THR A 205 -2.97 4.62 5.10
CA THR A 205 -2.11 5.76 5.49
C THR A 205 -2.94 6.89 6.10
N THR A 206 -4.14 7.14 5.55
CA THR A 206 -5.16 8.03 6.15
C THR A 206 -5.51 7.55 7.56
N ARG A 207 -5.75 6.24 7.70
CA ARG A 207 -5.99 5.59 9.00
C ARG A 207 -4.78 5.73 9.93
N ALA A 208 -3.57 5.43 9.49
CA ALA A 208 -2.36 5.49 10.32
C ALA A 208 -2.10 6.92 10.83
N ALA A 209 -2.23 7.92 9.97
CA ALA A 209 -2.07 9.32 10.33
C ALA A 209 -3.13 9.80 11.33
N GLY A 210 -4.41 9.49 11.07
CA GLY A 210 -5.51 9.81 12.00
C GLY A 210 -5.39 9.07 13.33
N LEU A 211 -5.05 7.78 13.28
CA LEU A 211 -4.90 6.92 14.44
C LEU A 211 -3.72 7.35 15.33
N SER A 212 -2.65 7.92 14.76
CA SER A 212 -1.52 8.43 15.54
C SER A 212 -1.93 9.48 16.56
N LYS A 213 -2.74 10.44 16.14
CA LYS A 213 -3.32 11.46 17.01
C LYS A 213 -4.34 10.86 17.99
N TYR A 214 -5.23 10.00 17.48
CA TYR A 214 -6.29 9.39 18.30
C TYR A 214 -5.73 8.55 19.45
N LEU A 215 -4.72 7.74 19.20
CA LEU A 215 -4.03 6.93 20.21
C LEU A 215 -3.41 7.80 21.31
N GLN A 216 -2.79 8.92 20.95
CA GLN A 216 -2.25 9.86 21.93
C GLN A 216 -3.35 10.52 22.77
N ASP A 217 -4.38 11.04 22.12
CA ASP A 217 -5.39 11.88 22.78
C ASP A 217 -6.36 11.06 23.65
N TYR A 218 -6.75 9.87 23.19
CA TYR A 218 -7.76 9.06 23.87
C TYR A 218 -7.19 7.89 24.68
N HIS A 219 -6.10 7.28 24.20
CA HIS A 219 -5.52 6.09 24.85
C HIS A 219 -4.18 6.31 25.52
N ARG A 220 -3.57 7.50 25.38
CA ARG A 220 -2.22 7.84 25.90
C ARG A 220 -1.14 6.90 25.38
N ILE A 221 -1.33 6.39 24.16
CA ILE A 221 -0.39 5.53 23.46
C ILE A 221 0.42 6.37 22.49
N TYR A 222 1.73 6.39 22.69
CA TYR A 222 2.70 7.11 21.87
C TYR A 222 3.44 6.13 20.97
N LEU A 223 3.57 6.47 19.68
CA LEU A 223 4.21 5.64 18.67
C LEU A 223 5.69 6.02 18.51
N ASN A 224 6.52 5.03 18.18
CA ASN A 224 7.91 5.23 17.78
C ASN A 224 8.02 5.57 16.29
N GLY A 225 7.18 4.96 15.46
CA GLY A 225 7.20 5.22 14.03
C GLY A 225 5.89 4.87 13.32
N ILE A 226 5.75 5.42 12.11
CA ILE A 226 4.64 5.17 11.20
C ILE A 226 5.21 4.93 9.82
N PHE A 227 4.74 3.86 9.17
CA PHE A 227 5.01 3.56 7.77
C PHE A 227 3.78 3.95 6.94
N LEU A 228 3.96 4.92 6.05
CA LEU A 228 2.97 5.36 5.08
C LEU A 228 3.35 4.79 3.71
N ILE A 229 2.68 3.73 3.27
CA ILE A 229 2.94 3.00 2.04
C ILE A 229 1.91 3.46 1.01
N SER A 230 2.36 4.07 -0.11
CA SER A 230 1.48 4.60 -1.14
C SER A 230 0.42 5.54 -0.55
N SER A 231 0.88 6.70 -0.10
CA SER A 231 0.20 7.56 0.87
C SER A 231 -0.90 8.42 0.27
N VAL A 232 -2.03 8.56 0.97
CA VAL A 232 -3.04 9.60 0.80
C VAL A 232 -3.36 10.23 2.16
N LEU A 233 -2.99 11.50 2.33
CA LEU A 233 -3.21 12.25 3.57
C LEU A 233 -4.30 13.31 3.44
N ASN A 234 -4.54 13.81 2.23
CA ASN A 234 -5.51 14.85 1.94
C ASN A 234 -6.31 14.48 0.68
N PHE A 235 -7.61 14.24 0.84
CA PHE A 235 -8.47 13.90 -0.29
C PHE A 235 -8.63 15.06 -1.29
N GLY A 236 -8.41 16.30 -0.87
CA GLY A 236 -8.44 17.46 -1.76
C GLY A 236 -7.32 17.49 -2.80
N THR A 237 -6.25 16.71 -2.60
CA THR A 237 -5.15 16.55 -3.57
C THR A 237 -5.31 15.34 -4.49
N ASN A 238 -6.32 14.49 -4.23
CA ASN A 238 -6.61 13.28 -5.00
C ASN A 238 -7.94 13.35 -5.76
N ASP A 239 -8.97 13.95 -5.16
CA ASP A 239 -10.31 14.01 -5.74
C ASP A 239 -10.51 15.31 -6.51
N TYR A 240 -10.77 15.22 -7.80
CA TYR A 240 -11.04 16.39 -8.62
C TYR A 240 -12.50 16.42 -9.12
N TYR A 241 -13.04 17.63 -9.10
CA TYR A 241 -14.34 17.98 -9.63
C TYR A 241 -14.28 19.40 -10.20
N VAL A 242 -15.38 19.88 -10.77
CA VAL A 242 -15.44 21.24 -11.29
C VAL A 242 -15.17 22.25 -10.16
N GLY A 243 -14.07 22.98 -10.26
CA GLY A 243 -13.60 23.94 -9.24
C GLY A 243 -12.45 23.43 -8.35
N ASN A 244 -12.13 22.15 -8.36
CA ASN A 244 -10.92 21.61 -7.72
C ASN A 244 -9.96 21.07 -8.80
N ASP A 245 -9.12 21.90 -9.31
CA ASP A 245 -8.13 21.57 -10.35
C ASP A 245 -6.75 21.17 -9.78
N LEU A 246 -6.54 21.28 -8.47
CA LEU A 246 -5.25 20.96 -7.83
C LEU A 246 -4.78 19.53 -8.14
N PRO A 247 -5.61 18.48 -8.02
CA PRO A 247 -5.20 17.13 -8.35
C PRO A 247 -4.75 16.99 -9.80
N ARG A 248 -5.36 17.72 -10.74
CA ARG A 248 -4.99 17.66 -12.17
C ARG A 248 -3.55 18.08 -12.41
N ALA A 249 -3.07 19.10 -11.67
CA ALA A 249 -1.67 19.49 -11.70
C ALA A 249 -0.78 18.43 -11.06
N LEU A 250 -1.18 17.89 -9.89
CA LEU A 250 -0.38 16.95 -9.13
C LEU A 250 -0.27 15.56 -9.75
N TYR A 251 -1.16 15.19 -10.69
CA TYR A 251 -1.09 13.92 -11.42
C TYR A 251 -0.11 13.95 -12.61
N ILE A 252 0.27 15.12 -13.13
CA ILE A 252 1.16 15.24 -14.30
C ILE A 252 2.47 14.46 -14.15
N PRO A 253 3.18 14.49 -13.00
CA PRO A 253 4.42 13.72 -12.87
C PRO A 253 4.21 12.20 -12.94
N SER A 254 3.09 11.68 -12.45
CA SER A 254 2.74 10.25 -12.59
C SER A 254 2.37 9.91 -14.06
N TYR A 255 1.69 10.80 -14.77
CA TYR A 255 1.48 10.64 -16.23
C TYR A 255 2.81 10.59 -16.97
N THR A 256 3.76 11.47 -16.61
CA THR A 256 5.11 11.47 -17.16
C THR A 256 5.84 10.15 -16.89
N ALA A 257 5.76 9.63 -15.66
CA ALA A 257 6.36 8.36 -15.29
C ALA A 257 5.81 7.20 -16.16
N ALA A 258 4.49 7.11 -16.28
CA ALA A 258 3.85 6.07 -17.10
C ALA A 258 4.21 6.21 -18.60
N ALA A 259 4.18 7.42 -19.12
CA ALA A 259 4.56 7.69 -20.51
C ALA A 259 6.04 7.33 -20.75
N TRP A 260 6.92 7.61 -19.79
CA TRP A 260 8.32 7.21 -19.82
C TRP A 260 8.47 5.69 -19.87
N TYR A 261 7.80 4.97 -18.98
CA TYR A 261 7.84 3.50 -18.95
C TYR A 261 7.40 2.89 -20.28
N HIS A 262 6.32 3.41 -20.86
CA HIS A 262 5.74 2.93 -22.12
C HIS A 262 6.43 3.49 -23.37
N LYS A 263 7.55 4.18 -23.24
CA LYS A 263 8.34 4.74 -24.36
C LYS A 263 7.52 5.70 -25.25
N LYS A 264 6.70 6.53 -24.62
CA LYS A 264 5.83 7.50 -25.31
C LYS A 264 6.35 8.94 -25.24
N LEU A 265 7.48 9.19 -24.55
CA LEU A 265 8.09 10.52 -24.45
C LEU A 265 9.09 10.81 -25.58
N ALA A 266 9.36 12.09 -25.80
CA ALA A 266 10.43 12.52 -26.67
C ALA A 266 11.81 12.04 -26.19
N PRO A 267 12.79 11.80 -27.09
CA PRO A 267 14.10 11.26 -26.73
C PRO A 267 14.81 11.98 -25.58
N ALA A 268 14.66 13.29 -25.48
CA ALA A 268 15.30 14.13 -24.46
C ALA A 268 14.80 13.83 -23.03
N LEU A 269 13.52 13.45 -22.88
CA LEU A 269 12.94 13.02 -21.61
C LEU A 269 13.06 11.50 -21.41
N GLN A 270 12.96 10.76 -22.52
CA GLN A 270 13.02 9.29 -22.48
C GLN A 270 14.35 8.75 -21.95
N ALA A 271 15.43 9.51 -22.06
CA ALA A 271 16.77 9.13 -21.65
C ALA A 271 16.96 9.04 -20.13
N ASP A 272 16.21 9.82 -19.33
CA ASP A 272 16.39 9.92 -17.87
C ASP A 272 15.04 10.18 -17.17
N LEU A 273 14.57 9.17 -16.43
CA LEU A 273 13.31 9.26 -15.67
C LEU A 273 13.35 10.38 -14.63
N LYS A 274 14.44 10.49 -13.86
CA LYS A 274 14.51 11.50 -12.79
C LYS A 274 14.48 12.92 -13.32
N LYS A 275 15.13 13.14 -14.45
CA LYS A 275 15.07 14.42 -15.16
C LYS A 275 13.64 14.70 -15.65
N ALA A 276 13.00 13.73 -16.29
CA ALA A 276 11.64 13.88 -16.80
C ALA A 276 10.64 14.20 -15.67
N LEU A 277 10.76 13.51 -14.53
CA LEU A 277 9.93 13.76 -13.35
C LEU A 277 10.16 15.17 -12.80
N LYS A 278 11.41 15.58 -12.61
CA LYS A 278 11.72 16.91 -12.08
C LYS A 278 11.15 18.02 -12.96
N GLU A 279 11.36 17.94 -14.28
CA GLU A 279 10.83 18.94 -15.22
C GLU A 279 9.28 18.96 -15.23
N SER A 280 8.65 17.79 -15.13
CA SER A 280 7.18 17.70 -15.06
C SER A 280 6.61 18.21 -13.74
N GLU A 281 7.30 18.02 -12.61
CA GLU A 281 6.94 18.61 -11.31
C GLU A 281 6.99 20.14 -11.36
N GLU A 282 8.05 20.70 -11.95
CA GLU A 282 8.19 22.16 -12.14
C GLU A 282 7.09 22.72 -13.06
N PHE A 283 6.78 22.02 -14.15
CA PHE A 283 5.67 22.38 -15.04
C PHE A 283 4.32 22.33 -14.31
N ALA A 284 4.06 21.27 -13.55
CA ALA A 284 2.82 21.06 -12.80
C ALA A 284 2.55 22.19 -11.80
N LEU A 285 3.55 22.58 -10.99
CA LEU A 285 3.42 23.63 -9.98
C LEU A 285 3.51 25.06 -10.57
N GLY A 286 4.02 25.20 -11.78
CA GLY A 286 4.23 26.50 -12.43
C GLY A 286 3.17 26.82 -13.49
N ALA A 287 3.56 26.63 -14.73
CA ALA A 287 2.76 27.06 -15.88
C ALA A 287 1.39 26.36 -15.95
N TYR A 288 1.33 25.05 -15.64
CA TYR A 288 0.06 24.33 -15.71
C TYR A 288 -0.91 24.72 -14.57
N ALA A 289 -0.43 24.84 -13.33
CA ALA A 289 -1.26 25.33 -12.23
C ALA A 289 -1.81 26.74 -12.50
N THR A 290 -0.98 27.63 -13.06
CA THR A 290 -1.42 28.98 -13.46
C THR A 290 -2.49 28.92 -14.54
N ALA A 291 -2.34 28.04 -15.54
CA ALA A 291 -3.33 27.87 -16.60
C ALA A 291 -4.66 27.32 -16.04
N LEU A 292 -4.61 26.35 -15.14
CA LEU A 292 -5.82 25.81 -14.49
C LEU A 292 -6.57 26.90 -13.70
N LEU A 293 -5.86 27.75 -12.96
CA LEU A 293 -6.44 28.88 -12.22
C LEU A 293 -7.09 29.92 -13.14
N LYS A 294 -6.51 30.19 -14.31
CA LYS A 294 -7.12 31.08 -15.31
C LYS A 294 -8.42 30.51 -15.92
N GLY A 295 -8.52 29.18 -16.05
CA GLY A 295 -9.72 28.54 -16.58
C GLY A 295 -10.16 29.12 -17.94
N GLY A 296 -11.38 29.65 -18.02
CA GLY A 296 -11.93 30.27 -19.22
C GLY A 296 -11.32 31.61 -19.63
N TRP A 297 -10.46 32.22 -18.81
CA TRP A 297 -9.74 33.45 -19.15
C TRP A 297 -8.46 33.21 -19.98
N LEU A 298 -8.09 31.94 -20.22
CA LEU A 298 -6.98 31.62 -21.12
C LEU A 298 -7.33 32.02 -22.54
N SER A 299 -6.40 32.75 -23.22
CA SER A 299 -6.43 32.94 -24.67
C SER A 299 -6.16 31.61 -25.39
N ASP A 300 -6.55 31.51 -26.63
CA ASP A 300 -6.32 30.32 -27.45
C ASP A 300 -4.81 30.04 -27.62
N ALA A 301 -3.98 31.07 -27.75
CA ALA A 301 -2.53 30.93 -27.81
C ALA A 301 -1.94 30.37 -26.49
N GLU A 302 -2.46 30.77 -25.34
CA GLU A 302 -2.05 30.21 -24.07
C GLU A 302 -2.47 28.74 -23.94
N LYS A 303 -3.72 28.39 -24.34
CA LYS A 303 -4.19 26.99 -24.35
C LYS A 303 -3.31 26.10 -25.22
N GLU A 304 -2.99 26.56 -26.44
CA GLU A 304 -2.09 25.87 -27.37
C GLU A 304 -0.71 25.60 -26.73
N THR A 305 -0.12 26.64 -26.11
CA THR A 305 1.19 26.55 -25.47
C THR A 305 1.19 25.53 -24.31
N ILE A 306 0.15 25.55 -23.50
CA ILE A 306 0.03 24.59 -22.38
C ILE A 306 -0.24 23.17 -22.89
N ALA A 307 -1.09 23.00 -23.90
CA ALA A 307 -1.37 21.71 -24.50
C ALA A 307 -0.12 21.06 -25.12
N GLU A 308 0.72 21.85 -25.76
CA GLU A 308 2.01 21.39 -26.31
C GLU A 308 2.95 20.90 -25.20
N LYS A 309 3.08 21.64 -24.11
CA LYS A 309 3.87 21.21 -22.94
C LYS A 309 3.28 19.97 -22.27
N MET A 310 1.96 19.89 -22.10
CA MET A 310 1.31 18.68 -21.58
C MET A 310 1.58 17.48 -22.48
N SER A 311 1.47 17.64 -23.82
CA SER A 311 1.80 16.57 -24.77
C SER A 311 3.24 16.10 -24.62
N TYR A 312 4.19 17.03 -24.46
CA TYR A 312 5.61 16.74 -24.25
C TYR A 312 5.85 15.88 -22.99
N TYR A 313 5.15 16.16 -21.87
CA TYR A 313 5.33 15.42 -20.62
C TYR A 313 4.46 14.18 -20.49
N THR A 314 3.30 14.11 -21.15
CA THR A 314 2.33 13.02 -20.95
C THR A 314 2.33 11.98 -22.08
N GLY A 315 2.94 12.29 -23.23
CA GLY A 315 2.91 11.44 -24.42
C GLY A 315 1.55 11.39 -25.12
N LEU A 316 0.57 12.17 -24.67
CA LEU A 316 -0.73 12.30 -25.33
C LEU A 316 -0.66 13.29 -26.49
N SER A 317 -1.57 13.17 -27.46
CA SER A 317 -1.64 14.15 -28.55
C SER A 317 -2.13 15.51 -28.06
N LYS A 318 -1.57 16.59 -28.61
CA LYS A 318 -1.99 17.97 -28.33
C LYS A 318 -3.49 18.18 -28.60
N GLU A 319 -4.00 17.59 -29.66
CA GLU A 319 -5.41 17.63 -30.00
C GLU A 319 -6.31 17.06 -28.93
N TYR A 320 -5.96 15.87 -28.43
CA TYR A 320 -6.71 15.22 -27.34
C TYR A 320 -6.72 16.06 -26.03
N ILE A 321 -5.58 16.68 -25.72
CA ILE A 321 -5.44 17.55 -24.54
C ILE A 321 -6.31 18.82 -24.71
N LEU A 322 -6.33 19.44 -25.89
CA LEU A 322 -7.20 20.58 -26.18
C LEU A 322 -8.68 20.21 -26.09
N GLN A 323 -9.09 19.07 -26.65
CA GLN A 323 -10.46 18.55 -26.57
C GLN A 323 -10.88 18.23 -25.12
N SER A 324 -9.92 17.92 -24.26
CA SER A 324 -10.14 17.70 -22.81
C SER A 324 -10.10 19.01 -22.01
N ASN A 325 -10.09 20.18 -22.64
CA ASN A 325 -9.94 21.49 -21.98
C ASN A 325 -8.71 21.55 -21.03
N LEU A 326 -7.61 20.94 -21.42
CA LEU A 326 -6.38 20.77 -20.63
C LEU A 326 -6.57 19.94 -19.34
N ARG A 327 -7.68 19.25 -19.19
CA ARG A 327 -8.08 18.51 -17.96
C ARG A 327 -8.28 17.03 -18.28
N VAL A 328 -7.17 16.34 -18.54
CA VAL A 328 -7.19 14.89 -18.76
C VAL A 328 -7.30 14.19 -17.41
N GLU A 329 -8.40 13.46 -17.22
CA GLU A 329 -8.61 12.62 -16.02
C GLU A 329 -7.85 11.30 -16.12
N GLU A 330 -7.50 10.71 -14.96
CA GLU A 330 -6.68 9.50 -14.93
C GLU A 330 -7.35 8.33 -15.66
N SER A 331 -8.68 8.15 -15.52
CA SER A 331 -9.43 7.10 -16.19
C SER A 331 -9.34 7.19 -17.73
N ARG A 332 -9.32 8.42 -18.25
CA ARG A 332 -9.09 8.70 -19.67
C ARG A 332 -7.64 8.45 -20.05
N PHE A 333 -6.70 8.85 -19.20
CA PHE A 333 -5.27 8.64 -19.42
C PHE A 333 -4.92 7.15 -19.51
N TYR A 334 -5.51 6.28 -18.65
CA TYR A 334 -5.28 4.83 -18.70
C TYR A 334 -5.59 4.24 -20.08
N LYS A 335 -6.62 4.72 -20.71
CA LYS A 335 -7.05 4.26 -22.02
C LYS A 335 -6.25 4.92 -23.15
N GLU A 336 -6.06 6.23 -23.09
CA GLU A 336 -5.53 7.02 -24.21
C GLU A 336 -4.05 6.76 -24.45
N LEU A 337 -3.22 6.60 -23.40
CA LEU A 337 -1.77 6.44 -23.53
C LEU A 337 -1.38 5.30 -24.50
N ARG A 338 -2.11 4.19 -24.45
CA ARG A 338 -1.84 2.98 -25.24
C ARG A 338 -2.96 2.61 -26.21
N ARG A 339 -3.94 3.51 -26.42
CA ARG A 339 -5.10 3.26 -27.30
C ARG A 339 -4.71 2.77 -28.71
N LYS A 340 -3.70 3.38 -29.33
CA LYS A 340 -3.21 2.99 -30.66
C LYS A 340 -2.64 1.57 -30.72
N ASP A 341 -2.25 1.03 -29.56
CA ASP A 341 -1.71 -0.31 -29.42
C ASP A 341 -2.82 -1.33 -29.05
N GLY A 342 -4.09 -0.89 -28.90
CA GLY A 342 -5.21 -1.68 -28.42
C GLY A 342 -5.04 -2.13 -26.95
N LEU A 343 -4.39 -1.30 -26.13
CA LEU A 343 -4.07 -1.60 -24.73
C LEU A 343 -4.57 -0.48 -23.81
N THR A 344 -4.90 -0.89 -22.58
CA THR A 344 -5.11 0.01 -21.44
C THR A 344 -4.04 -0.27 -20.38
N ILE A 345 -3.72 0.73 -19.55
CA ILE A 345 -2.75 0.60 -18.47
C ILE A 345 -3.46 0.48 -17.12
N GLY A 346 -2.75 -0.04 -16.12
CA GLY A 346 -3.28 -0.24 -14.77
C GLY A 346 -3.35 1.04 -13.94
N ARG A 347 -4.34 1.11 -13.06
CA ARG A 347 -4.51 2.17 -12.07
C ARG A 347 -3.58 1.98 -10.87
N LEU A 348 -3.51 0.78 -10.32
CA LEU A 348 -2.62 0.50 -9.19
C LEU A 348 -1.15 0.49 -9.64
N ASP A 349 -0.89 0.09 -10.87
CA ASP A 349 0.47 0.09 -11.41
C ASP A 349 0.40 0.27 -12.93
N ALA A 350 0.78 1.44 -13.40
CA ALA A 350 0.71 1.79 -14.82
C ALA A 350 1.66 0.96 -15.71
N ARG A 351 2.57 0.18 -15.17
CA ARG A 351 3.43 -0.74 -15.93
C ARG A 351 2.64 -1.91 -16.50
N PHE A 352 1.57 -2.32 -15.80
CA PHE A 352 0.69 -3.40 -16.26
C PHE A 352 -0.20 -2.93 -17.40
N THR A 353 -0.39 -3.79 -18.37
CA THR A 353 -1.27 -3.54 -19.51
C THR A 353 -2.24 -4.68 -19.70
N GLY A 354 -3.41 -4.36 -20.26
CA GLY A 354 -4.42 -5.33 -20.65
C GLY A 354 -5.13 -4.92 -21.94
N ARG A 355 -5.81 -5.88 -22.58
CA ARG A 355 -6.73 -5.60 -23.66
C ARG A 355 -8.12 -5.39 -23.09
N ASP A 356 -8.70 -4.26 -23.37
CA ASP A 356 -10.07 -3.94 -22.99
C ASP A 356 -11.06 -4.70 -23.91
N ILE A 357 -12.30 -4.82 -23.45
CA ILE A 357 -13.39 -5.35 -24.27
C ILE A 357 -13.80 -4.40 -25.40
N ASP A 358 -13.51 -3.11 -25.26
CA ASP A 358 -13.81 -2.06 -26.22
C ASP A 358 -12.62 -1.09 -26.35
N ASP A 359 -12.01 -1.06 -27.53
CA ASP A 359 -10.87 -0.20 -27.83
C ASP A 359 -11.26 1.30 -27.93
N VAL A 360 -12.52 1.62 -28.24
CA VAL A 360 -13.01 3.00 -28.45
C VAL A 360 -13.53 3.65 -27.18
N ALA A 361 -13.80 2.89 -26.12
CA ALA A 361 -14.34 3.41 -24.87
C ALA A 361 -13.50 4.57 -24.30
N GLU A 362 -14.15 5.51 -23.63
CA GLU A 362 -13.51 6.66 -23.00
C GLU A 362 -12.60 6.24 -21.83
N SER A 363 -13.06 5.25 -21.05
CA SER A 363 -12.34 4.65 -19.92
C SER A 363 -12.24 3.13 -20.07
N ASN A 364 -11.36 2.54 -19.31
CA ASN A 364 -11.20 1.08 -19.29
C ASN A 364 -12.32 0.38 -18.51
N SER A 365 -12.69 -0.85 -18.94
CA SER A 365 -13.70 -1.67 -18.29
C SER A 365 -13.19 -2.43 -17.06
N PHE A 366 -11.87 -2.58 -16.94
CA PHE A 366 -11.20 -3.23 -15.80
C PHE A 366 -9.80 -2.65 -15.60
N ASP A 367 -9.25 -2.83 -14.39
CA ASP A 367 -7.87 -2.47 -14.07
C ASP A 367 -6.94 -3.67 -14.28
N PRO A 368 -6.03 -3.66 -15.28
CA PRO A 368 -5.08 -4.76 -15.52
C PRO A 368 -4.18 -5.05 -14.32
N SER A 369 -3.80 -4.03 -13.55
CA SER A 369 -2.96 -4.20 -12.36
C SER A 369 -3.73 -4.89 -11.22
N PHE A 370 -5.00 -4.56 -11.03
CA PHE A 370 -5.85 -5.24 -10.06
C PHE A 370 -6.16 -6.69 -10.47
N ALA A 371 -6.50 -6.93 -11.73
CA ALA A 371 -6.74 -8.27 -12.26
C ALA A 371 -5.53 -9.21 -12.09
N ASN A 372 -4.31 -8.66 -12.10
CA ASN A 372 -3.07 -9.42 -11.88
C ASN A 372 -2.92 -9.95 -10.45
N ILE A 373 -3.48 -9.26 -9.44
CA ILE A 373 -3.26 -9.58 -8.01
C ILE A 373 -4.47 -10.24 -7.35
N ASP A 374 -5.68 -9.96 -7.77
CA ASP A 374 -6.91 -10.39 -7.09
C ASP A 374 -7.00 -11.91 -6.91
N GLY A 375 -6.89 -12.68 -7.98
CA GLY A 375 -6.91 -14.14 -7.92
C GLY A 375 -5.75 -14.75 -7.11
N PRO A 376 -4.49 -14.37 -7.37
CA PRO A 376 -3.33 -14.89 -6.63
C PRO A 376 -3.43 -14.66 -5.12
N PHE A 377 -3.75 -13.43 -4.69
CA PHE A 377 -3.83 -13.11 -3.26
C PHE A 377 -5.02 -13.80 -2.59
N THR A 378 -6.18 -13.84 -3.25
CA THR A 378 -7.37 -14.54 -2.76
C THR A 378 -7.09 -16.02 -2.51
N ALA A 379 -6.57 -16.72 -3.52
CA ALA A 379 -6.34 -18.16 -3.43
C ALA A 379 -5.25 -18.50 -2.40
N THR A 380 -4.15 -17.78 -2.42
CA THR A 380 -3.01 -18.08 -1.54
C THR A 380 -3.30 -17.74 -0.08
N MET A 381 -4.06 -16.67 0.21
CA MET A 381 -4.43 -16.33 1.58
C MET A 381 -5.34 -17.38 2.20
N ASN A 382 -6.36 -17.83 1.47
CA ASN A 382 -7.26 -18.89 1.95
C ASN A 382 -6.50 -20.21 2.18
N ASP A 383 -5.60 -20.59 1.26
CA ASP A 383 -4.78 -21.79 1.40
C ASP A 383 -3.82 -21.69 2.61
N TYR A 384 -3.23 -20.53 2.83
CA TYR A 384 -2.31 -20.26 3.94
C TYR A 384 -3.02 -20.32 5.30
N PHE A 385 -4.22 -19.74 5.43
CA PHE A 385 -5.03 -19.85 6.66
C PHE A 385 -5.27 -21.31 7.02
N GLN A 386 -5.66 -22.13 6.05
CA GLN A 386 -6.05 -23.52 6.31
C GLN A 386 -4.85 -24.44 6.58
N LYS A 387 -3.77 -24.29 5.80
CA LYS A 387 -2.65 -25.25 5.80
C LYS A 387 -1.56 -24.93 6.82
N GLU A 388 -1.26 -23.66 7.04
CA GLU A 388 -0.13 -23.28 7.90
C GLU A 388 -0.55 -22.56 9.19
N LEU A 389 -1.58 -21.69 9.12
CA LEU A 389 -2.08 -21.00 10.30
C LEU A 389 -3.12 -21.81 11.06
N ASN A 390 -3.54 -22.98 10.53
CA ASN A 390 -4.53 -23.90 11.11
C ASN A 390 -5.84 -23.20 11.50
N PHE A 391 -6.17 -22.13 10.81
CA PHE A 391 -7.40 -21.38 11.02
C PHE A 391 -8.42 -21.78 9.96
N LYS A 392 -9.53 -22.39 10.42
CA LYS A 392 -10.64 -22.84 9.57
C LYS A 392 -11.89 -22.05 9.93
N GLU A 393 -12.41 -21.33 8.98
CA GLU A 393 -13.66 -20.57 9.09
C GLU A 393 -14.51 -20.86 7.85
N GLU A 394 -15.78 -21.17 8.04
CA GLU A 394 -16.70 -21.44 6.92
C GLU A 394 -17.17 -20.17 6.22
N LYS A 395 -17.13 -19.02 6.94
CA LYS A 395 -17.46 -17.73 6.34
C LYS A 395 -16.44 -17.31 5.29
N PRO A 396 -16.86 -16.62 4.24
CA PRO A 396 -15.92 -16.10 3.25
C PRO A 396 -14.97 -15.07 3.87
N TYR A 397 -13.69 -15.13 3.48
CA TYR A 397 -12.71 -14.09 3.74
C TYR A 397 -12.96 -12.93 2.78
N ASN A 398 -13.55 -11.85 3.28
CA ASN A 398 -13.88 -10.69 2.46
C ASN A 398 -12.65 -9.84 2.21
N ILE A 399 -11.95 -10.05 1.08
CA ILE A 399 -10.84 -9.18 0.69
C ILE A 399 -11.30 -7.73 0.65
N PHE A 400 -12.47 -7.47 0.04
CA PHE A 400 -13.18 -6.22 0.16
C PHE A 400 -14.52 -6.41 0.85
N GLY A 401 -14.78 -5.64 1.89
CA GLY A 401 -16.06 -5.56 2.58
C GLY A 401 -17.00 -4.55 1.92
N ASN A 402 -18.31 -4.79 2.03
CA ASN A 402 -19.31 -3.82 1.59
C ASN A 402 -19.50 -2.74 2.67
N VAL A 403 -18.66 -1.71 2.63
CA VAL A 403 -18.62 -0.62 3.63
C VAL A 403 -19.21 0.71 3.10
N TYR A 404 -19.63 0.74 1.85
CA TYR A 404 -20.17 1.96 1.25
C TYR A 404 -21.67 2.13 1.49
N PRO A 405 -22.18 3.37 1.55
CA PRO A 405 -21.42 4.61 1.52
C PRO A 405 -20.57 4.81 2.79
N TRP A 406 -19.31 5.24 2.61
CA TRP A 406 -18.41 5.55 3.73
C TRP A 406 -18.79 6.89 4.34
N ASN A 407 -18.87 6.95 5.67
CA ASN A 407 -19.28 8.14 6.38
C ASN A 407 -18.12 9.16 6.55
N TYR A 408 -18.30 10.35 5.96
CA TYR A 408 -17.40 11.50 6.10
C TYR A 408 -18.06 12.68 6.85
N ASN A 409 -19.12 12.45 7.63
CA ASN A 409 -19.88 13.51 8.28
C ASN A 409 -19.05 14.38 9.25
N ASN A 410 -17.87 13.90 9.66
CA ASN A 410 -16.93 14.66 10.48
C ASN A 410 -16.21 15.79 9.71
N VAL A 411 -16.31 15.83 8.38
CA VAL A 411 -15.62 16.82 7.52
C VAL A 411 -16.58 17.53 6.56
N GLN A 412 -17.71 18.00 7.05
CA GLN A 412 -18.70 18.68 6.23
C GLN A 412 -18.13 19.91 5.51
N ASN A 413 -18.50 20.07 4.23
CA ASN A 413 -18.08 21.17 3.34
C ASN A 413 -16.57 21.32 3.13
N LYS A 414 -15.79 20.28 3.40
CA LYS A 414 -14.34 20.22 3.13
C LYS A 414 -13.90 18.77 2.87
N PHE A 415 -12.74 18.59 2.28
CA PHE A 415 -12.13 17.28 2.15
C PHE A 415 -11.57 16.78 3.48
N LEU A 416 -11.55 15.46 3.66
CA LEU A 416 -10.78 14.85 4.75
C LEU A 416 -9.29 15.13 4.52
N ASN A 417 -8.65 15.72 5.53
CA ASN A 417 -7.22 15.97 5.57
C ASN A 417 -6.66 15.51 6.92
N VAL A 418 -5.89 14.43 6.90
CA VAL A 418 -5.26 13.84 8.08
C VAL A 418 -3.79 14.21 8.22
N ALA A 419 -3.23 14.97 7.29
CA ALA A 419 -1.90 15.55 7.41
C ALA A 419 -1.81 16.43 8.67
N GLU A 420 -2.89 17.16 9.01
CA GLU A 420 -3.01 17.92 10.24
C GLU A 420 -3.00 17.03 11.50
N SER A 421 -3.63 15.85 11.44
CA SER A 421 -3.58 14.90 12.55
C SER A 421 -2.17 14.36 12.78
N LEU A 422 -1.45 14.05 11.68
CA LEU A 422 -0.07 13.62 11.74
C LEU A 422 0.85 14.74 12.28
N ARG A 423 0.67 15.98 11.82
CA ARG A 423 1.40 17.15 12.30
C ARG A 423 1.20 17.37 13.80
N ASP A 424 -0.05 17.28 14.29
CA ASP A 424 -0.37 17.38 15.72
C ASP A 424 0.28 16.26 16.53
N ALA A 425 0.22 15.02 16.04
CA ALA A 425 0.88 13.88 16.68
C ALA A 425 2.40 14.06 16.77
N MET A 426 3.05 14.56 15.72
CA MET A 426 4.49 14.85 15.69
C MET A 426 4.86 16.02 16.60
N ALA A 427 3.96 17.01 16.78
CA ALA A 427 4.19 18.12 17.69
C ALA A 427 4.15 17.68 19.16
N LYS A 428 3.23 16.78 19.51
CA LYS A 428 3.08 16.20 20.86
C LYS A 428 4.10 15.13 21.17
N ASN A 429 4.63 14.46 20.13
CA ASN A 429 5.62 13.42 20.22
C ASN A 429 6.82 13.72 19.30
N PRO A 430 7.80 14.52 19.74
CA PRO A 430 8.97 14.87 18.93
C PRO A 430 9.85 13.66 18.54
N ALA A 431 9.69 12.54 19.24
CA ALA A 431 10.41 11.30 18.91
C ALA A 431 9.78 10.52 17.76
N LEU A 432 8.52 10.81 17.37
CA LEU A 432 7.82 10.11 16.31
C LEU A 432 8.56 10.24 14.97
N LYS A 433 8.86 9.09 14.36
CA LYS A 433 9.45 9.00 13.02
C LYS A 433 8.40 8.60 12.00
N VAL A 434 8.54 9.09 10.76
CA VAL A 434 7.61 8.81 9.67
C VAL A 434 8.38 8.34 8.44
N TYR A 435 8.09 7.14 8.00
CA TYR A 435 8.48 6.59 6.70
C TYR A 435 7.39 6.90 5.69
N VAL A 436 7.76 7.35 4.50
CA VAL A 436 6.82 7.53 3.39
C VAL A 436 7.40 6.90 2.15
N GLY A 437 6.73 5.86 1.65
CA GLY A 437 7.12 5.14 0.43
C GLY A 437 6.19 5.44 -0.73
N PHE A 438 6.76 5.65 -1.93
CA PHE A 438 6.04 6.03 -3.12
C PHE A 438 6.41 5.15 -4.31
N GLY A 439 5.41 4.70 -5.07
CA GLY A 439 5.61 4.15 -6.40
C GLY A 439 5.43 5.23 -7.47
N TYR A 440 6.38 5.37 -8.40
CA TYR A 440 6.28 6.37 -9.47
C TYR A 440 5.11 6.12 -10.43
N TYR A 441 4.71 4.86 -10.59
CA TYR A 441 3.68 4.41 -11.54
C TYR A 441 2.31 4.17 -10.88
N ASP A 442 2.13 4.69 -9.66
CA ASP A 442 0.88 4.63 -8.90
C ASP A 442 -0.06 5.77 -9.31
N PHE A 443 -1.27 5.42 -9.71
CA PHE A 443 -2.35 6.38 -9.97
C PHE A 443 -3.48 6.32 -8.94
N ALA A 444 -3.45 5.34 -8.05
CA ALA A 444 -4.41 5.29 -6.94
C ALA A 444 -4.09 6.34 -5.88
N THR A 445 -2.79 6.52 -5.59
CA THR A 445 -2.24 7.54 -4.70
C THR A 445 -0.94 8.06 -5.30
N PRO A 446 -1.01 8.97 -6.30
CA PRO A 446 0.16 9.43 -7.02
C PRO A 446 1.22 10.01 -6.11
N TYR A 447 2.47 9.69 -6.38
CA TYR A 447 3.57 10.06 -5.48
C TYR A 447 3.66 11.57 -5.23
N PHE A 448 3.32 12.39 -6.22
CA PHE A 448 3.48 13.83 -6.14
C PHE A 448 2.37 14.50 -5.32
N THR A 449 1.16 13.90 -5.24
CA THR A 449 0.09 14.36 -4.34
C THR A 449 0.52 14.23 -2.88
N ALA A 450 1.05 13.08 -2.50
CA ALA A 450 1.51 12.85 -1.14
C ALA A 450 2.79 13.64 -0.80
N LYS A 451 3.70 13.81 -1.77
CA LYS A 451 4.87 14.71 -1.62
C LYS A 451 4.41 16.15 -1.34
N TYR A 452 3.41 16.63 -2.08
CA TYR A 452 2.78 17.94 -1.89
C TYR A 452 2.17 18.04 -0.48
N ASP A 453 1.38 17.06 -0.06
CA ASP A 453 0.74 17.06 1.26
C ASP A 453 1.76 17.15 2.40
N ILE A 454 2.88 16.41 2.31
CA ILE A 454 3.94 16.45 3.32
C ILE A 454 4.60 17.82 3.39
N GLU A 455 4.91 18.44 2.26
CA GLU A 455 5.50 19.78 2.23
C GLU A 455 4.52 20.85 2.76
N HIS A 456 3.22 20.64 2.60
CA HIS A 456 2.16 21.52 3.12
C HIS A 456 1.75 21.22 4.57
N MET A 457 2.38 20.28 5.25
CA MET A 457 2.28 20.16 6.70
C MET A 457 3.02 21.29 7.43
N PHE A 458 3.90 22.01 6.76
CA PHE A 458 4.72 23.09 7.32
C PHE A 458 5.41 22.67 8.63
N LEU A 459 6.02 21.49 8.60
CA LEU A 459 6.76 20.95 9.74
C LEU A 459 7.96 21.83 10.07
N ARG A 460 8.20 22.04 11.36
CA ARG A 460 9.43 22.68 11.80
C ARG A 460 10.66 21.86 11.39
N PRO A 461 11.84 22.48 11.23
CA PRO A 461 13.05 21.76 10.79
C PRO A 461 13.36 20.50 11.62
N GLU A 462 13.10 20.54 12.94
CA GLU A 462 13.32 19.41 13.83
C GLU A 462 12.36 18.24 13.54
N GLN A 463 11.10 18.54 13.23
CA GLN A 463 10.10 17.55 12.86
C GLN A 463 10.34 17.01 11.45
N ARG A 464 10.71 17.89 10.51
CA ARG A 464 10.98 17.51 9.11
C ARG A 464 12.10 16.46 8.98
N LYS A 465 13.12 16.50 9.86
CA LYS A 465 14.20 15.50 9.93
C LYS A 465 13.69 14.10 10.27
N ASN A 466 12.53 14.00 10.94
CA ASN A 466 11.91 12.74 11.32
C ASN A 466 11.10 12.10 10.19
N VAL A 467 10.87 12.80 9.07
CA VAL A 467 10.18 12.28 7.89
C VAL A 467 11.21 11.84 6.84
N LYS A 468 11.15 10.56 6.46
CA LYS A 468 12.01 9.97 5.42
C LYS A 468 11.14 9.53 4.25
N SER A 469 11.49 9.96 3.04
CA SER A 469 10.78 9.65 1.82
C SER A 469 11.60 8.73 0.92
N TYR A 470 10.95 7.68 0.39
CA TYR A 470 11.56 6.65 -0.44
C TYR A 470 10.75 6.46 -1.72
N PHE A 471 11.41 6.27 -2.85
CA PHE A 471 10.77 6.21 -4.17
C PHE A 471 11.18 4.93 -4.90
N TYR A 472 10.17 4.27 -5.49
CA TYR A 472 10.33 2.98 -6.15
C TYR A 472 9.86 3.04 -7.61
N GLU A 473 10.59 2.41 -8.51
CA GLU A 473 10.19 2.26 -9.92
C GLU A 473 9.13 1.15 -10.06
N SER A 474 8.00 1.36 -9.41
CA SER A 474 6.86 0.45 -9.33
C SER A 474 5.58 1.25 -9.09
N GLY A 475 4.44 0.56 -8.97
CA GLY A 475 3.14 1.18 -8.66
C GLY A 475 2.77 1.15 -7.18
N HIS A 476 1.47 1.08 -6.92
CA HIS A 476 0.84 1.14 -5.59
C HIS A 476 1.37 0.09 -4.60
N MET A 477 1.43 -1.16 -5.05
CA MET A 477 1.99 -2.28 -4.30
C MET A 477 3.45 -2.52 -4.73
N TYR A 478 4.34 -1.53 -4.48
CA TYR A 478 5.72 -1.62 -4.98
C TYR A 478 6.49 -2.85 -4.45
N TYR A 479 6.02 -3.48 -3.39
CA TYR A 479 6.56 -4.72 -2.83
C TYR A 479 6.26 -5.99 -3.65
N ILE A 480 5.39 -5.95 -4.68
CA ILE A 480 5.21 -7.08 -5.61
C ILE A 480 6.26 -7.11 -6.72
N HIS A 481 6.96 -6.01 -6.96
CA HIS A 481 8.07 -5.90 -7.91
C HIS A 481 9.37 -6.28 -7.20
N GLN A 482 10.01 -7.37 -7.62
CA GLN A 482 11.16 -7.94 -6.91
C GLN A 482 12.29 -6.93 -6.63
N PRO A 483 12.78 -6.13 -7.60
CA PRO A 483 13.81 -5.14 -7.33
C PRO A 483 13.36 -4.10 -6.28
N SER A 484 12.10 -3.66 -6.35
CA SER A 484 11.55 -2.71 -5.38
C SER A 484 11.37 -3.33 -4.00
N LEU A 485 10.98 -4.62 -3.92
CA LEU A 485 10.87 -5.36 -2.65
C LEU A 485 12.22 -5.47 -1.92
N VAL A 486 13.28 -5.76 -2.66
CA VAL A 486 14.66 -5.81 -2.13
C VAL A 486 15.05 -4.45 -1.54
N GLN A 487 14.84 -3.37 -2.30
CA GLN A 487 15.15 -2.02 -1.83
C GLN A 487 14.26 -1.62 -0.64
N PHE A 488 12.95 -1.93 -0.71
CA PHE A 488 12.00 -1.66 0.37
C PHE A 488 12.40 -2.32 1.68
N LYS A 489 12.84 -3.60 1.66
CA LYS A 489 13.34 -4.28 2.86
C LYS A 489 14.52 -3.53 3.48
N LYS A 490 15.48 -3.10 2.66
CA LYS A 490 16.64 -2.32 3.12
C LYS A 490 16.21 -1.00 3.76
N ASP A 491 15.35 -0.24 3.07
CA ASP A 491 14.88 1.07 3.54
C ASP A 491 14.08 0.95 4.86
N VAL A 492 13.30 -0.13 5.00
CA VAL A 492 12.55 -0.45 6.22
C VAL A 492 13.48 -0.81 7.37
N ASP A 493 14.51 -1.62 7.13
CA ASP A 493 15.48 -1.97 8.16
C ASP A 493 16.24 -0.73 8.66
N GLU A 494 16.65 0.14 7.74
CA GLU A 494 17.30 1.42 8.08
C GLU A 494 16.34 2.34 8.86
N PHE A 495 15.04 2.32 8.52
CA PHE A 495 14.06 3.13 9.24
C PHE A 495 13.78 2.61 10.66
N TYR A 496 13.71 1.30 10.87
CA TYR A 496 13.61 0.74 12.23
C TYR A 496 14.83 1.12 13.07
N ASP A 497 16.03 1.03 12.50
CA ASP A 497 17.26 1.41 13.19
C ASP A 497 17.28 2.91 13.51
N PHE A 498 16.87 3.77 12.56
CA PHE A 498 16.74 5.22 12.75
C PHE A 498 15.71 5.57 13.84
N SER A 499 14.59 4.85 13.91
CA SER A 499 13.51 5.13 14.86
C SER A 499 13.77 4.56 16.26
N SER A 500 14.73 3.67 16.40
CA SER A 500 15.16 3.05 17.66
C SER A 500 16.38 3.74 18.29
N ALA A 501 17.09 4.60 17.53
CA ALA A 501 18.18 5.40 18.04
C ALA A 501 17.61 6.55 18.88
N ASN A 502 17.83 6.50 20.20
CA ASN A 502 17.50 7.57 21.14
C ASN A 502 18.58 8.65 21.13
#